data_4948697ec07a6e86ee2a654c23f994ba
#
_entry.id   4948697ec07a6e86ee2a654c23f994ba
#
_cell.length_a   1.000
_cell.length_b   1.000
_cell.length_c   1.000
_cell.angle_alpha   90.00
_cell.angle_beta   90.00
_cell.angle_gamma   90.00
#
_symmetry.space_group_name_H-M   'P 1'
#
loop_
_entity.id
_entity.type
_entity.pdbx_description
1 polymer ?
#
loop_
_entity_poly.entity_id
_entity_poly.type
_entity_poly.pdbx_seq_one_letter_code
_entity_poly.pdbx_strand_id
1 'polypeptide(L)'
;MNRFLKDKEHLVRMAGLFAAGVVLFLILKAVLVPKGFGVYGHYRAGALADNRVRAPRFAGRSACIECHTDERDAWKGGKHAGVGCEACHGALAKHAEDPSASNAFKPDPKTICFTCHLTNAAKPRKFPQIDPKNHFDGGACNGCHSPHAPDKEPKK
;
A
#
# COMPACT_ATOMS: atom_id res chain seq x y z
N MET A 1 20.40 38.27 -49.41
CA MET A 1 20.86 37.10 -48.61
C MET A 1 22.33 37.39 -48.26
N ASN A 2 22.59 37.65 -46.95
CA ASN A 2 23.86 38.19 -46.48
C ASN A 2 25.05 37.25 -46.83
N ARG A 3 26.12 37.83 -47.40
CA ARG A 3 27.40 37.18 -47.74
C ARG A 3 27.99 36.37 -46.56
N PHE A 4 27.66 36.73 -45.35
CA PHE A 4 28.09 36.10 -44.09
C PHE A 4 27.52 34.66 -43.87
N LEU A 5 26.40 34.32 -44.53
CA LEU A 5 25.72 33.03 -44.37
C LEU A 5 26.04 32.03 -45.47
N LYS A 6 26.64 32.45 -46.60
CA LYS A 6 26.83 31.62 -47.77
C LYS A 6 27.75 30.41 -47.53
N ASP A 7 28.74 30.54 -46.65
CA ASP A 7 29.67 29.47 -46.30
C ASP A 7 29.28 28.69 -45.03
N LYS A 8 28.14 29.07 -44.41
CA LYS A 8 27.66 28.49 -43.13
C LYS A 8 26.26 27.89 -43.25
N GLU A 9 25.82 27.56 -44.43
CA GLU A 9 24.49 27.02 -44.67
C GLU A 9 24.20 25.73 -43.86
N HIS A 10 25.22 24.87 -43.72
CA HIS A 10 25.11 23.66 -42.90
C HIS A 10 24.85 23.97 -41.43
N LEU A 11 25.49 25.00 -40.88
CA LEU A 11 25.30 25.43 -39.47
C LEU A 11 23.89 25.98 -39.27
N VAL A 12 23.38 26.75 -40.23
CA VAL A 12 22.01 27.29 -40.18
C VAL A 12 20.99 26.16 -40.25
N ARG A 13 21.21 25.16 -41.12
CA ARG A 13 20.32 23.98 -41.19
C ARG A 13 20.35 23.16 -39.91
N MET A 14 21.54 22.90 -39.34
CA MET A 14 21.68 22.21 -38.08
C MET A 14 21.02 22.99 -36.93
N ALA A 15 21.23 24.31 -36.86
CA ALA A 15 20.60 25.15 -35.85
C ALA A 15 19.07 25.13 -35.98
N GLY A 16 18.55 25.16 -37.22
CA GLY A 16 17.14 25.03 -37.50
C GLY A 16 16.57 23.68 -37.06
N LEU A 17 17.24 22.58 -37.34
CA LEU A 17 16.82 21.23 -36.87
C LEU A 17 16.86 21.14 -35.37
N PHE A 18 17.90 21.67 -34.72
CA PHE A 18 18.00 21.70 -33.27
C PHE A 18 16.89 22.52 -32.65
N ALA A 19 16.64 23.73 -33.16
CA ALA A 19 15.53 24.59 -32.68
C ALA A 19 14.19 23.91 -32.86
N ALA A 20 13.91 23.26 -33.99
CA ALA A 20 12.70 22.49 -34.21
C ALA A 20 12.57 21.33 -33.23
N GLY A 21 13.65 20.62 -32.94
CA GLY A 21 13.68 19.56 -31.93
C GLY A 21 13.37 20.07 -30.52
N VAL A 22 13.91 21.21 -30.12
CA VAL A 22 13.63 21.86 -28.84
C VAL A 22 12.16 22.27 -28.74
N VAL A 23 11.62 22.89 -29.79
CA VAL A 23 10.20 23.28 -29.86
C VAL A 23 9.29 22.05 -29.74
N LEU A 24 9.59 21.00 -30.50
CA LEU A 24 8.85 19.73 -30.43
C LEU A 24 8.91 19.14 -29.02
N PHE A 25 10.09 19.11 -28.40
CA PHE A 25 10.26 18.64 -27.03
C PHE A 25 9.41 19.44 -26.04
N LEU A 26 9.39 20.76 -26.14
CA LEU A 26 8.59 21.61 -25.26
C LEU A 26 7.09 21.38 -25.44
N ILE A 27 6.63 21.18 -26.68
CA ILE A 27 5.24 20.83 -26.97
C ILE A 27 4.89 19.47 -26.36
N LEU A 28 5.70 18.45 -26.61
CA LEU A 28 5.49 17.12 -26.06
C LEU A 28 5.49 17.13 -24.53
N LYS A 29 6.43 17.84 -23.92
CA LYS A 29 6.48 18.04 -22.48
C LYS A 29 5.18 18.68 -21.95
N ALA A 30 4.68 19.72 -22.61
CA ALA A 30 3.46 20.43 -22.18
C ALA A 30 2.21 19.54 -22.29
N VAL A 31 2.16 18.65 -23.28
CA VAL A 31 1.00 17.77 -23.53
C VAL A 31 1.08 16.47 -22.71
N LEU A 32 2.24 15.84 -22.62
CA LEU A 32 2.39 14.51 -22.02
C LEU A 32 2.67 14.52 -20.53
N VAL A 33 3.28 15.60 -20.00
CA VAL A 33 3.60 15.67 -18.56
C VAL A 33 2.37 16.12 -17.77
N PRO A 34 1.87 15.32 -16.81
CA PRO A 34 0.70 15.66 -16.02
C PRO A 34 0.93 16.94 -15.21
N LYS A 35 -0.14 17.74 -15.08
CA LYS A 35 -0.15 18.89 -14.17
C LYS A 35 0.16 18.41 -12.76
N GLY A 36 1.11 18.99 -12.09
CA GLY A 36 1.54 18.56 -10.75
C GLY A 36 2.71 17.58 -10.73
N PHE A 37 3.27 17.19 -11.90
CA PHE A 37 4.54 16.48 -11.92
C PHE A 37 5.66 17.40 -11.40
N GLY A 38 6.43 16.91 -10.45
CA GLY A 38 7.54 17.67 -9.87
C GLY A 38 7.17 18.59 -8.70
N VAL A 39 5.89 18.71 -8.32
CA VAL A 39 5.47 19.57 -7.18
C VAL A 39 6.06 19.08 -5.86
N TYR A 40 6.14 17.77 -5.65
CA TYR A 40 6.70 17.15 -4.44
C TYR A 40 7.91 16.24 -4.75
N GLY A 41 8.58 16.42 -5.89
CA GLY A 41 9.68 15.57 -6.37
C GLY A 41 9.40 14.97 -7.74
N HIS A 42 10.27 14.08 -8.22
CA HIS A 42 10.18 13.51 -9.57
C HIS A 42 9.07 12.44 -9.70
N TYR A 43 7.84 12.77 -9.31
CA TYR A 43 6.67 11.90 -9.46
C TYR A 43 5.40 12.71 -9.70
N ARG A 44 4.32 12.02 -10.10
CA ARG A 44 3.00 12.61 -10.32
C ARG A 44 2.27 12.81 -8.98
N ALA A 45 2.33 14.02 -8.44
CA ALA A 45 1.70 14.37 -7.15
C ALA A 45 0.18 14.08 -7.12
N GLY A 46 -0.51 14.22 -8.25
CA GLY A 46 -1.93 13.89 -8.39
C GLY A 46 -2.29 12.44 -8.06
N ALA A 47 -1.32 11.50 -8.11
CA ALA A 47 -1.55 10.11 -7.73
C ALA A 47 -1.99 9.96 -6.26
N LEU A 48 -1.56 10.85 -5.38
CA LEU A 48 -2.00 10.85 -3.98
C LEU A 48 -3.49 11.21 -3.86
N ALA A 49 -3.93 12.21 -4.62
CA ALA A 49 -5.34 12.61 -4.68
C ALA A 49 -6.20 11.50 -5.30
N ASP A 50 -5.75 10.89 -6.40
CA ASP A 50 -6.45 9.78 -7.07
C ASP A 50 -6.62 8.57 -6.14
N ASN A 51 -5.62 8.27 -5.31
CA ASN A 51 -5.71 7.19 -4.33
C ASN A 51 -6.61 7.53 -3.14
N ARG A 52 -6.68 8.80 -2.74
CA ARG A 52 -7.60 9.24 -1.66
C ARG A 52 -9.07 9.15 -2.06
N VAL A 53 -9.38 9.33 -3.34
CA VAL A 53 -10.77 9.20 -3.84
C VAL A 53 -11.28 7.77 -3.72
N ARG A 54 -10.39 6.78 -3.73
CA ARG A 54 -10.71 5.37 -3.49
C ARG A 54 -10.71 5.09 -1.99
N ALA A 55 -11.65 5.69 -1.27
CA ALA A 55 -11.79 5.43 0.16
C ALA A 55 -12.02 3.93 0.41
N PRO A 56 -11.24 3.31 1.30
CA PRO A 56 -11.51 1.93 1.70
C PRO A 56 -12.90 1.85 2.32
N ARG A 57 -13.70 0.87 1.91
CA ARG A 57 -15.03 0.63 2.47
C ARG A 57 -14.93 -0.48 3.50
N PHE A 58 -15.08 -0.10 4.76
CA PHE A 58 -15.08 -1.01 5.89
C PHE A 58 -16.52 -1.48 6.17
N ALA A 59 -16.68 -2.77 6.45
CA ALA A 59 -17.96 -3.37 6.84
C ALA A 59 -18.27 -3.14 8.33
N GLY A 60 -17.21 -3.03 9.12
CA GLY A 60 -17.31 -3.00 10.57
C GLY A 60 -17.47 -4.40 11.19
N ARG A 61 -17.10 -4.47 12.46
CA ARG A 61 -17.06 -5.73 13.22
C ARG A 61 -18.41 -6.45 13.27
N SER A 62 -19.52 -5.75 13.41
CA SER A 62 -20.87 -6.33 13.49
C SER A 62 -21.18 -7.22 12.29
N ALA A 63 -20.89 -6.75 11.09
CA ALA A 63 -21.13 -7.52 9.88
C ALA A 63 -20.30 -8.82 9.81
N CYS A 64 -19.09 -8.80 10.34
CA CYS A 64 -18.22 -9.99 10.33
C CYS A 64 -18.72 -11.08 11.28
N ILE A 65 -19.10 -10.72 12.50
CA ILE A 65 -19.44 -11.67 13.57
C ILE A 65 -20.80 -12.37 13.38
N GLU A 66 -21.61 -11.91 12.46
CA GLU A 66 -22.88 -12.57 12.10
C GLU A 66 -22.65 -13.90 11.37
N CYS A 67 -21.62 -13.98 10.54
CA CYS A 67 -21.28 -15.18 9.76
C CYS A 67 -20.09 -15.95 10.36
N HIS A 68 -19.06 -15.25 10.89
CA HIS A 68 -17.84 -15.84 11.42
C HIS A 68 -17.94 -16.06 12.95
N THR A 69 -18.82 -16.98 13.37
CA THR A 69 -19.14 -17.21 14.78
C THR A 69 -17.98 -17.84 15.56
N ASP A 70 -17.25 -18.76 14.97
CA ASP A 70 -16.13 -19.45 15.61
C ASP A 70 -14.95 -18.50 15.84
N GLU A 71 -14.63 -17.68 14.85
CA GLU A 71 -13.60 -16.64 14.92
C GLU A 71 -13.99 -15.56 15.94
N ARG A 72 -15.27 -15.18 15.97
CA ARG A 72 -15.81 -14.26 16.98
C ARG A 72 -15.59 -14.78 18.40
N ASP A 73 -15.90 -16.04 18.65
CA ASP A 73 -15.83 -16.61 19.99
C ASP A 73 -14.36 -16.78 20.44
N ALA A 74 -13.49 -17.18 19.54
CA ALA A 74 -12.06 -17.20 19.79
C ALA A 74 -11.51 -15.78 20.08
N TRP A 75 -11.88 -14.80 19.27
CA TRP A 75 -11.45 -13.41 19.38
C TRP A 75 -11.93 -12.75 20.68
N LYS A 76 -13.21 -12.93 21.08
CA LYS A 76 -13.76 -12.38 22.33
C LYS A 76 -13.00 -12.85 23.57
N GLY A 77 -12.50 -14.08 23.55
CA GLY A 77 -11.75 -14.68 24.66
C GLY A 77 -10.23 -14.43 24.60
N GLY A 78 -9.73 -13.73 23.59
CA GLY A 78 -8.31 -13.51 23.34
C GLY A 78 -7.83 -12.10 23.67
N LYS A 79 -6.50 -11.91 23.69
CA LYS A 79 -5.87 -10.61 23.92
C LYS A 79 -6.11 -9.60 22.80
N HIS A 80 -6.55 -10.06 21.63
CA HIS A 80 -6.94 -9.22 20.50
C HIS A 80 -8.42 -8.77 20.53
N ALA A 81 -9.16 -9.00 21.61
CA ALA A 81 -10.58 -8.61 21.70
C ALA A 81 -10.87 -7.11 21.44
N GLY A 82 -9.86 -6.25 21.63
CA GLY A 82 -9.93 -4.82 21.27
C GLY A 82 -9.59 -4.50 19.82
N VAL A 83 -9.00 -5.47 19.06
CA VAL A 83 -8.54 -5.27 17.67
C VAL A 83 -9.67 -5.63 16.71
N GLY A 84 -10.01 -4.73 15.78
CA GLY A 84 -11.03 -5.01 14.77
C GLY A 84 -10.58 -6.01 13.74
N CYS A 85 -11.50 -6.80 13.19
CA CYS A 85 -11.22 -7.82 12.18
C CYS A 85 -10.47 -7.23 10.96
N GLU A 86 -10.93 -6.09 10.50
CA GLU A 86 -10.38 -5.39 9.33
C GLU A 86 -9.01 -4.74 9.57
N ALA A 87 -8.51 -4.71 10.81
CA ALA A 87 -7.14 -4.29 11.11
C ALA A 87 -6.10 -5.27 10.52
N CYS A 88 -6.48 -6.56 10.42
CA CYS A 88 -5.65 -7.59 9.80
C CYS A 88 -6.15 -7.99 8.40
N HIS A 89 -7.47 -8.06 8.22
CA HIS A 89 -8.10 -8.54 6.99
C HIS A 89 -8.35 -7.43 5.96
N GLY A 90 -8.07 -6.16 6.27
CA GLY A 90 -8.32 -5.03 5.38
C GLY A 90 -9.80 -4.68 5.24
N ALA A 91 -10.12 -3.75 4.33
CA ALA A 91 -11.47 -3.25 4.11
C ALA A 91 -12.32 -4.28 3.31
N LEU A 92 -13.31 -4.87 3.94
CA LEU A 92 -14.08 -6.02 3.44
C LEU A 92 -15.57 -5.76 3.23
N ALA A 93 -16.00 -4.49 3.04
CA ALA A 93 -17.42 -4.19 2.82
C ALA A 93 -18.02 -4.98 1.66
N LYS A 94 -17.29 -5.15 0.55
CA LYS A 94 -17.76 -5.95 -0.60
C LYS A 94 -17.98 -7.42 -0.26
N HIS A 95 -17.09 -8.01 0.55
CA HIS A 95 -17.24 -9.37 1.01
C HIS A 95 -18.44 -9.51 1.94
N ALA A 96 -18.65 -8.55 2.83
CA ALA A 96 -19.80 -8.57 3.73
C ALA A 96 -21.15 -8.35 3.00
N GLU A 97 -21.14 -7.58 1.90
CA GLU A 97 -22.32 -7.38 1.04
C GLU A 97 -22.64 -8.63 0.20
N ASP A 98 -21.62 -9.28 -0.36
CA ASP A 98 -21.75 -10.50 -1.17
C ASP A 98 -20.52 -11.41 -0.97
N PRO A 99 -20.59 -12.34 -0.01
CA PRO A 99 -19.50 -13.28 0.27
C PRO A 99 -19.19 -14.23 -0.89
N SER A 100 -20.15 -14.48 -1.78
CA SER A 100 -19.99 -15.39 -2.93
C SER A 100 -19.23 -14.71 -4.08
N ALA A 101 -19.44 -13.42 -4.28
CA ALA A 101 -18.82 -12.64 -5.36
C ALA A 101 -17.45 -12.07 -4.99
N SER A 102 -17.13 -11.95 -3.71
CA SER A 102 -15.89 -11.32 -3.24
C SER A 102 -15.20 -12.15 -2.17
N ASN A 103 -14.06 -12.73 -2.51
CA ASN A 103 -13.21 -13.42 -1.54
C ASN A 103 -12.61 -12.42 -0.55
N ALA A 104 -12.63 -12.79 0.74
CA ALA A 104 -11.95 -12.04 1.76
C ALA A 104 -10.43 -12.14 1.63
N PHE A 105 -9.73 -11.04 1.83
CA PHE A 105 -8.28 -11.04 1.94
C PHE A 105 -7.82 -11.86 3.15
N LYS A 106 -6.93 -12.81 2.91
CA LYS A 106 -6.27 -13.59 3.95
C LYS A 106 -4.88 -13.01 4.18
N PRO A 107 -4.60 -12.41 5.34
CA PRO A 107 -3.29 -11.85 5.63
C PRO A 107 -2.22 -12.95 5.70
N ASP A 108 -1.01 -12.62 5.25
CA ASP A 108 0.12 -13.53 5.34
C ASP A 108 0.57 -13.67 6.80
N PRO A 109 0.48 -14.88 7.39
CA PRO A 109 0.82 -15.10 8.80
C PRO A 109 2.31 -14.95 9.11
N LYS A 110 3.18 -14.86 8.11
CA LYS A 110 4.61 -14.60 8.30
C LYS A 110 4.92 -13.14 8.56
N THR A 111 4.08 -12.23 8.06
CA THR A 111 4.41 -10.80 8.02
C THR A 111 3.41 -9.91 8.74
N ILE A 112 2.12 -10.26 8.74
CA ILE A 112 1.06 -9.37 9.26
C ILE A 112 1.27 -8.99 10.73
N CYS A 113 1.75 -9.91 11.56
CA CYS A 113 1.95 -9.67 12.99
C CYS A 113 3.00 -8.59 13.26
N PHE A 114 4.01 -8.49 12.40
CA PHE A 114 5.08 -7.51 12.51
C PHE A 114 4.61 -6.08 12.30
N THR A 115 3.50 -5.87 11.62
CA THR A 115 2.89 -4.54 11.48
C THR A 115 2.70 -3.86 12.84
N CYS A 116 2.33 -4.65 13.86
CA CYS A 116 2.15 -4.16 15.22
C CYS A 116 3.24 -4.64 16.19
N HIS A 117 3.73 -5.87 16.06
CA HIS A 117 4.59 -6.51 17.08
C HIS A 117 6.07 -6.41 16.82
N LEU A 118 6.55 -5.92 15.67
CA LEU A 118 7.96 -5.71 15.43
C LEU A 118 8.54 -4.72 16.45
N THR A 119 9.72 -5.03 17.00
CA THR A 119 10.42 -4.19 17.97
C THR A 119 10.59 -2.76 17.45
N ASN A 120 10.14 -1.79 18.24
CA ASN A 120 10.24 -0.37 17.94
C ASN A 120 10.37 0.43 19.24
N ALA A 121 11.38 1.29 19.33
CA ALA A 121 11.64 2.11 20.51
C ALA A 121 10.51 3.08 20.88
N ALA A 122 9.66 3.45 19.91
CA ALA A 122 8.51 4.34 20.13
C ALA A 122 7.30 3.65 20.74
N LYS A 123 7.29 2.31 20.83
CA LYS A 123 6.16 1.57 21.43
C LYS A 123 6.24 1.54 22.95
N PRO A 124 5.09 1.51 23.65
CA PRO A 124 5.08 1.38 25.11
C PRO A 124 5.81 0.10 25.56
N ARG A 125 6.55 0.18 26.66
CA ARG A 125 7.32 -0.97 27.20
C ARG A 125 6.47 -2.21 27.50
N LYS A 126 5.20 -2.01 27.84
CA LYS A 126 4.25 -3.12 28.14
C LYS A 126 3.59 -3.71 26.88
N PHE A 127 3.80 -3.10 25.72
CA PHE A 127 3.27 -3.64 24.47
C PHE A 127 4.13 -4.82 24.05
N PRO A 128 3.53 -5.98 23.73
CA PRO A 128 4.29 -7.16 23.30
C PRO A 128 5.07 -6.85 22.01
N GLN A 129 6.38 -7.00 22.05
CA GLN A 129 7.27 -6.75 20.93
C GLN A 129 8.11 -7.97 20.65
N ILE A 130 8.38 -8.20 19.37
CA ILE A 130 9.09 -9.37 18.86
C ILE A 130 10.33 -8.92 18.11
N ASP A 131 11.47 -9.49 18.45
CA ASP A 131 12.67 -9.49 17.62
C ASP A 131 12.69 -10.78 16.79
N PRO A 132 12.52 -10.70 15.46
CA PRO A 132 12.48 -11.88 14.60
C PRO A 132 13.74 -12.77 14.70
N LYS A 133 14.88 -12.19 15.08
CA LYS A 133 16.15 -12.94 15.19
C LYS A 133 16.18 -13.88 16.40
N ASN A 134 15.39 -13.55 17.42
CA ASN A 134 15.45 -14.23 18.73
C ASN A 134 14.15 -14.93 19.10
N HIS A 135 13.10 -14.83 18.29
CA HIS A 135 11.77 -15.34 18.63
C HIS A 135 11.41 -16.63 17.90
N PHE A 136 11.76 -16.74 16.61
CA PHE A 136 11.38 -17.89 15.79
C PHE A 136 12.33 -18.08 14.60
N ASP A 137 12.34 -19.27 14.02
CA ASP A 137 13.26 -19.67 12.94
C ASP A 137 12.70 -19.35 11.53
N GLY A 138 11.96 -18.25 11.38
CA GLY A 138 11.40 -17.81 10.09
C GLY A 138 10.11 -18.54 9.67
N GLY A 139 9.48 -19.28 10.57
CA GLY A 139 8.18 -19.94 10.34
C GLY A 139 7.01 -18.94 10.30
N ALA A 140 5.80 -19.44 10.08
CA ALA A 140 4.59 -18.65 10.17
C ALA A 140 4.14 -18.53 11.63
N CYS A 141 3.75 -17.33 12.04
CA CYS A 141 3.35 -17.04 13.43
C CYS A 141 2.16 -17.90 13.90
N ASN A 142 1.25 -18.23 12.98
CA ASN A 142 0.08 -19.07 13.26
C ASN A 142 0.42 -20.55 13.50
N GLY A 143 1.67 -20.97 13.31
CA GLY A 143 2.13 -22.31 13.70
C GLY A 143 2.18 -22.51 15.22
N CYS A 144 2.39 -21.41 15.98
CA CYS A 144 2.47 -21.41 17.45
C CYS A 144 1.38 -20.56 18.11
N HIS A 145 0.83 -19.57 17.43
CA HIS A 145 -0.17 -18.64 17.95
C HIS A 145 -1.48 -18.72 17.19
N SER A 146 -2.62 -18.80 17.91
CA SER A 146 -3.92 -18.67 17.28
C SER A 146 -4.13 -17.21 16.82
N PRO A 147 -4.41 -16.94 15.53
CA PRO A 147 -4.53 -15.57 15.05
C PRO A 147 -5.57 -14.71 15.78
N HIS A 148 -6.72 -15.30 16.14
CA HIS A 148 -7.82 -14.61 16.80
C HIS A 148 -7.67 -14.57 18.34
N ALA A 149 -6.85 -15.46 18.90
CA ALA A 149 -6.54 -15.51 20.33
C ALA A 149 -5.04 -15.85 20.52
N PRO A 150 -4.13 -14.91 20.25
CA PRO A 150 -2.68 -15.19 20.16
C PRO A 150 -2.03 -15.60 21.49
N ASP A 151 -2.74 -15.42 22.60
CA ASP A 151 -2.39 -15.89 23.92
C ASP A 151 -2.75 -17.37 24.16
N LYS A 152 -3.39 -18.02 23.20
CA LYS A 152 -3.77 -19.43 23.24
C LYS A 152 -3.02 -20.21 22.15
N GLU A 153 -2.76 -21.47 22.43
CA GLU A 153 -2.22 -22.37 21.41
C GLU A 153 -3.23 -22.55 20.25
N PRO A 154 -2.73 -22.72 19.01
CA PRO A 154 -3.61 -23.00 17.88
C PRO A 154 -4.31 -24.35 18.09
N LYS A 155 -5.61 -24.40 17.80
CA LYS A 155 -6.32 -25.68 17.76
C LYS A 155 -5.73 -26.54 16.65
N LYS A 156 -5.25 -27.73 17.00
CA LYS A 156 -4.78 -28.73 16.05
C LYS A 156 -5.95 -29.26 15.20
#